data_159e43d82874a6e690445155e03476f5
#
_entry.id   159e43d82874a6e690445155e03476f5
#
_cell.length_a   1.000
_cell.length_b   1.000
_cell.length_c   1.000
_cell.angle_alpha   90.00
_cell.angle_beta   90.00
_cell.angle_gamma   90.00
#
_symmetry.space_group_name_H-M   'P 1'
#
loop_
_entity.id
_entity.type
_entity.pdbx_description
1 polymer ?
#
loop_
_entity_poly.entity_id
_entity_poly.type
_entity_poly.pdbx_seq_one_letter_code
_entity_poly.pdbx_strand_id
1 'polypeptide(L)'
;EMQRSLVGSEMCIRDRIIDMIAGGTLKQTIHFIVIKMLIVICAGIVSNYMVVAMTGFVGAGLLQDLRNDAVNALMKASPEYINKCNYGDMMERITEDIEGLAGFMSGYFKDCLYVPVITIVYSVYLFLMNPPLAAICLLPLAIIVPINIKLLKPIKLRQHQYARELGQTNNNIEEAFAGAEVIKSYNLQKCMMNRYEKALYKTFVTSDKTDLAQYNLEPLSRAIQEIPLALAICVGGVFVFRNVITIGVLIAYMSIIKKLIDPLSYTYQLVVRFQTALVSVSRVFEIIEIQPEKTDYEGKYVEKEGNSLISFENVSFAYKDENV
;
A
#
# COMPACT_ATOMS: atom_id res chain seq x y z
N GLU A 1 -5.13 4.46 -22.21
CA GLU A 1 -6.00 4.96 -23.33
C GLU A 1 -7.34 4.21 -23.41
N MET A 2 -7.38 2.90 -23.29
CA MET A 2 -8.59 2.07 -23.35
C MET A 2 -9.59 2.40 -22.21
N GLN A 3 -9.13 2.62 -20.98
CA GLN A 3 -9.99 3.06 -19.87
C GLN A 3 -10.52 4.50 -20.02
N ARG A 4 -9.78 5.40 -20.66
CA ARG A 4 -10.24 6.77 -20.96
C ARG A 4 -11.42 6.78 -21.95
N SER A 5 -11.40 5.92 -22.96
CA SER A 5 -12.47 5.84 -23.95
C SER A 5 -13.73 5.20 -23.36
N LEU A 6 -13.60 4.23 -22.45
CA LEU A 6 -14.69 3.54 -21.78
C LEU A 6 -15.45 4.45 -20.82
N VAL A 7 -14.76 5.20 -19.96
CA VAL A 7 -15.38 6.11 -18.99
C VAL A 7 -16.11 7.27 -19.70
N GLY A 8 -15.51 7.83 -20.72
CA GLY A 8 -16.17 8.87 -21.55
C GLY A 8 -17.40 8.36 -22.29
N SER A 9 -17.37 7.10 -22.78
CA SER A 9 -18.49 6.50 -23.50
C SER A 9 -19.66 6.11 -22.56
N GLU A 10 -19.39 5.57 -21.37
CA GLU A 10 -20.42 5.29 -20.37
C GLU A 10 -21.19 6.54 -19.96
N MET A 11 -20.48 7.65 -19.82
CA MET A 11 -21.04 8.91 -19.38
C MET A 11 -21.89 9.58 -20.44
N CYS A 12 -21.40 9.69 -21.67
CA CYS A 12 -22.18 10.20 -22.80
C CYS A 12 -23.44 9.37 -23.08
N ILE A 13 -23.36 8.05 -22.90
CA ILE A 13 -24.49 7.15 -23.11
C ILE A 13 -25.53 7.35 -22.01
N ARG A 14 -25.13 7.48 -20.77
CA ARG A 14 -26.05 7.66 -19.63
C ARG A 14 -26.77 9.01 -19.69
N ASP A 15 -26.05 10.10 -19.99
CA ASP A 15 -26.67 11.43 -20.14
C ASP A 15 -27.69 11.44 -21.27
N ARG A 16 -27.36 10.83 -22.40
CA ARG A 16 -28.29 10.70 -23.53
C ARG A 16 -29.52 9.87 -23.21
N ILE A 17 -29.39 8.80 -22.42
CA ILE A 17 -30.54 7.99 -22.01
C ILE A 17 -31.46 8.81 -21.10
N ILE A 18 -30.93 9.52 -20.14
CA ILE A 18 -31.70 10.33 -19.19
C ILE A 18 -32.43 11.46 -19.93
N ASP A 19 -31.75 12.18 -20.79
CA ASP A 19 -32.35 13.27 -21.59
C ASP A 19 -33.40 12.73 -22.60
N MET A 20 -33.18 11.55 -23.17
CA MET A 20 -34.15 10.91 -24.04
C MET A 20 -35.39 10.40 -23.29
N ILE A 21 -35.23 9.84 -22.09
CA ILE A 21 -36.36 9.42 -21.24
C ILE A 21 -37.19 10.64 -20.84
N ALA A 22 -36.53 11.74 -20.52
CA ALA A 22 -37.20 13.01 -20.19
C ALA A 22 -37.88 13.67 -21.40
N GLY A 23 -37.38 13.44 -22.62
CA GLY A 23 -37.87 14.06 -23.88
C GLY A 23 -38.92 13.27 -24.69
N GLY A 24 -39.30 12.08 -24.31
CA GLY A 24 -40.44 11.30 -24.87
C GLY A 24 -40.27 10.73 -26.29
N THR A 25 -39.11 10.74 -26.95
CA THR A 25 -38.89 10.31 -28.35
C THR A 25 -38.23 8.92 -28.45
N LEU A 26 -38.99 7.82 -28.15
CA LEU A 26 -38.25 6.66 -27.71
C LEU A 26 -38.73 5.27 -28.05
N LYS A 27 -38.74 4.76 -29.25
CA LYS A 27 -38.93 3.29 -29.38
C LYS A 27 -37.82 2.50 -30.12
N GLN A 28 -37.04 3.09 -30.99
CA GLN A 28 -36.02 2.33 -31.75
C GLN A 28 -34.58 2.50 -31.29
N THR A 29 -34.25 3.55 -30.52
CA THR A 29 -32.90 3.87 -30.14
C THR A 29 -32.49 3.22 -28.80
N ILE A 30 -33.43 2.86 -27.92
CA ILE A 30 -33.18 2.30 -26.58
C ILE A 30 -32.39 1.00 -26.65
N HIS A 31 -32.81 0.04 -27.49
CA HIS A 31 -32.10 -1.25 -27.55
C HIS A 31 -30.63 -1.08 -27.93
N PHE A 32 -30.34 -0.18 -28.87
CA PHE A 32 -28.96 0.08 -29.29
C PHE A 32 -28.12 0.74 -28.19
N ILE A 33 -28.71 1.65 -27.42
CA ILE A 33 -28.06 2.30 -26.29
C ILE A 33 -27.81 1.31 -25.13
N VAL A 34 -28.81 0.47 -24.82
CA VAL A 34 -28.70 -0.58 -23.80
C VAL A 34 -27.61 -1.59 -24.17
N ILE A 35 -27.55 -2.04 -25.42
CA ILE A 35 -26.50 -2.96 -25.90
C ILE A 35 -25.12 -2.31 -25.78
N LYS A 36 -24.97 -1.05 -26.20
CA LYS A 36 -23.70 -0.31 -26.01
C LYS A 36 -23.31 -0.21 -24.54
N MET A 37 -24.26 0.09 -23.68
CA MET A 37 -24.01 0.17 -22.22
C MET A 37 -23.55 -1.18 -21.68
N LEU A 38 -24.17 -2.29 -22.05
CA LEU A 38 -23.78 -3.63 -21.66
C LEU A 38 -22.35 -3.98 -22.13
N ILE A 39 -22.03 -3.64 -23.37
CA ILE A 39 -20.69 -3.86 -23.94
C ILE A 39 -19.64 -3.10 -23.12
N VAL A 40 -19.90 -1.83 -22.80
CA VAL A 40 -18.97 -0.99 -22.02
C VAL A 40 -18.81 -1.52 -20.60
N ILE A 41 -19.90 -1.97 -19.96
CA ILE A 41 -19.84 -2.58 -18.62
C ILE A 41 -19.05 -3.88 -18.68
N CYS A 42 -19.32 -4.78 -19.62
CA CYS A 42 -18.58 -6.02 -19.77
C CYS A 42 -17.09 -5.77 -20.04
N ALA A 43 -16.76 -4.83 -20.92
CA ALA A 43 -15.38 -4.44 -21.19
C ALA A 43 -14.69 -3.86 -19.94
N GLY A 44 -15.40 -3.06 -19.15
CA GLY A 44 -14.91 -2.54 -17.87
C GLY A 44 -14.61 -3.64 -16.84
N ILE A 45 -15.50 -4.62 -16.70
CA ILE A 45 -15.31 -5.79 -15.83
C ILE A 45 -14.09 -6.60 -16.27
N VAL A 46 -13.98 -6.93 -17.56
CA VAL A 46 -12.87 -7.68 -18.12
C VAL A 46 -11.55 -6.93 -17.94
N SER A 47 -11.54 -5.62 -18.21
CA SER A 47 -10.36 -4.77 -18.02
C SER A 47 -9.91 -4.73 -16.55
N ASN A 48 -10.86 -4.56 -15.62
CA ASN A 48 -10.54 -4.56 -14.19
C ASN A 48 -9.99 -5.92 -13.73
N TYR A 49 -10.61 -7.02 -14.18
CA TYR A 49 -10.11 -8.37 -13.89
C TYR A 49 -8.69 -8.57 -14.41
N MET A 50 -8.40 -8.15 -15.66
CA MET A 50 -7.06 -8.24 -16.23
C MET A 50 -6.03 -7.44 -15.41
N VAL A 51 -6.37 -6.22 -14.99
CA VAL A 51 -5.47 -5.39 -14.16
C VAL A 51 -5.17 -6.09 -12.84
N VAL A 52 -6.18 -6.61 -12.14
CA VAL A 52 -6.00 -7.30 -10.85
C VAL A 52 -5.19 -8.58 -11.04
N ALA A 53 -5.45 -9.37 -12.07
CA ALA A 53 -4.71 -10.58 -12.36
C ALA A 53 -3.24 -10.29 -12.70
N MET A 54 -2.97 -9.28 -13.54
CA MET A 54 -1.61 -8.89 -13.92
C MET A 54 -0.81 -8.34 -12.72
N THR A 55 -1.42 -7.48 -11.90
CA THR A 55 -0.73 -6.94 -10.70
C THR A 55 -0.45 -8.05 -9.69
N GLY A 56 -1.35 -9.01 -9.50
CA GLY A 56 -1.13 -10.18 -8.67
C GLY A 56 0.01 -11.06 -9.19
N PHE A 57 0.05 -11.32 -10.49
CA PHE A 57 1.12 -12.10 -11.12
C PHE A 57 2.49 -11.42 -11.00
N VAL A 58 2.55 -10.09 -11.22
CA VAL A 58 3.78 -9.31 -11.05
C VAL A 58 4.24 -9.32 -9.59
N GLY A 59 3.32 -9.18 -8.63
CA GLY A 59 3.67 -9.23 -7.21
C GLY A 59 4.21 -10.59 -6.79
N ALA A 60 3.61 -11.70 -7.27
CA ALA A 60 4.10 -13.05 -6.99
C ALA A 60 5.47 -13.31 -7.61
N GLY A 61 5.69 -12.87 -8.85
CA GLY A 61 7.00 -12.96 -9.52
C GLY A 61 8.07 -12.17 -8.76
N LEU A 62 7.77 -10.93 -8.38
CA LEU A 62 8.67 -10.09 -7.61
C LEU A 62 9.04 -10.72 -6.26
N LEU A 63 8.06 -11.33 -5.56
CA LEU A 63 8.29 -12.04 -4.31
C LEU A 63 9.31 -13.18 -4.50
N GLN A 64 9.14 -13.98 -5.54
CA GLN A 64 10.02 -15.10 -5.86
C GLN A 64 11.43 -14.61 -6.23
N ASP A 65 11.52 -13.63 -7.12
CA ASP A 65 12.81 -13.13 -7.63
C ASP A 65 13.62 -12.49 -6.50
N LEU A 66 13.02 -11.58 -5.72
CA LEU A 66 13.71 -10.93 -4.60
C LEU A 66 14.14 -11.90 -3.51
N ARG A 67 13.32 -12.93 -3.19
CA ARG A 67 13.73 -13.97 -2.24
C ARG A 67 14.90 -14.77 -2.76
N ASN A 68 14.88 -15.18 -4.02
CA ASN A 68 15.98 -15.92 -4.63
C ASN A 68 17.26 -15.08 -4.65
N ASP A 69 17.18 -13.81 -5.03
CA ASP A 69 18.34 -12.91 -5.08
C ASP A 69 18.91 -12.67 -3.68
N ALA A 70 18.06 -12.41 -2.68
CA ALA A 70 18.49 -12.22 -1.29
C ALA A 70 19.16 -13.48 -0.72
N VAL A 71 18.57 -14.66 -0.93
CA VAL A 71 19.14 -15.94 -0.48
C VAL A 71 20.46 -16.22 -1.20
N ASN A 72 20.53 -16.00 -2.51
CA ASN A 72 21.75 -16.18 -3.29
C ASN A 72 22.87 -15.23 -2.84
N ALA A 73 22.53 -13.98 -2.52
CA ALA A 73 23.49 -13.01 -1.99
C ALA A 73 24.05 -13.46 -0.64
N LEU A 74 23.17 -13.95 0.25
CA LEU A 74 23.59 -14.47 1.56
C LEU A 74 24.45 -15.73 1.44
N MET A 75 24.12 -16.65 0.55
CA MET A 75 24.93 -17.87 0.35
C MET A 75 26.32 -17.59 -0.21
N LYS A 76 26.49 -16.43 -0.86
CA LYS A 76 27.79 -15.96 -1.38
C LYS A 76 28.49 -14.98 -0.45
N ALA A 77 27.85 -14.56 0.63
CA ALA A 77 28.40 -13.63 1.59
C ALA A 77 29.54 -14.27 2.40
N SER A 78 30.51 -13.46 2.81
CA SER A 78 31.60 -13.92 3.65
C SER A 78 31.11 -14.38 5.04
N PRO A 79 31.69 -15.44 5.65
CA PRO A 79 31.34 -15.87 7.00
C PRO A 79 31.49 -14.77 8.05
N GLU A 80 32.44 -13.85 7.84
CA GLU A 80 32.62 -12.67 8.72
C GLU A 80 31.42 -11.75 8.73
N TYR A 81 30.81 -11.52 7.55
CA TYR A 81 29.60 -10.70 7.43
C TYR A 81 28.42 -11.38 8.15
N ILE A 82 28.20 -12.67 7.89
CA ILE A 82 27.09 -13.45 8.48
C ILE A 82 27.18 -13.46 10.01
N ASN A 83 28.39 -13.64 10.57
CA ASN A 83 28.59 -13.67 12.02
C ASN A 83 28.38 -12.31 12.70
N LYS A 84 28.53 -11.19 11.97
CA LYS A 84 28.29 -9.83 12.50
C LYS A 84 26.81 -9.42 12.41
N CYS A 85 26.04 -10.06 11.54
CA CYS A 85 24.64 -9.71 11.33
C CYS A 85 23.74 -10.33 12.40
N ASN A 86 22.69 -9.61 12.76
CA ASN A 86 21.62 -10.17 13.58
C ASN A 86 20.74 -11.07 12.70
N TYR A 87 20.72 -12.37 13.02
CA TYR A 87 19.93 -13.37 12.30
C TYR A 87 18.44 -12.99 12.23
N GLY A 88 17.87 -12.47 13.31
CA GLY A 88 16.46 -12.04 13.36
C GLY A 88 16.16 -10.91 12.38
N ASP A 89 17.01 -9.88 12.29
CA ASP A 89 16.85 -8.77 11.34
C ASP A 89 16.96 -9.25 9.87
N MET A 90 17.88 -10.18 9.60
CA MET A 90 18.01 -10.76 8.26
C MET A 90 16.76 -11.55 7.84
N MET A 91 16.22 -12.34 8.78
CA MET A 91 14.99 -13.10 8.52
C MET A 91 13.80 -12.17 8.31
N GLU A 92 13.64 -11.11 9.10
CA GLU A 92 12.60 -10.10 8.93
C GLU A 92 12.66 -9.48 7.53
N ARG A 93 13.87 -9.10 7.07
CA ARG A 93 14.06 -8.50 5.74
C ARG A 93 13.69 -9.45 4.59
N ILE A 94 14.06 -10.75 4.69
CA ILE A 94 13.78 -11.75 3.66
C ILE A 94 12.31 -12.18 3.66
N THR A 95 11.67 -12.20 4.81
CA THR A 95 10.27 -12.61 4.93
C THR A 95 9.34 -11.43 4.82
N GLU A 96 9.35 -10.52 5.82
CA GLU A 96 8.33 -9.47 5.94
C GLU A 96 8.56 -8.29 4.99
N ASP A 97 9.81 -7.81 4.82
CA ASP A 97 10.08 -6.69 3.92
C ASP A 97 9.82 -7.06 2.45
N ILE A 98 10.27 -8.24 2.00
CA ILE A 98 10.02 -8.69 0.63
C ILE A 98 8.54 -8.96 0.40
N GLU A 99 7.83 -9.56 1.36
CA GLU A 99 6.39 -9.79 1.27
C GLU A 99 5.61 -8.45 1.26
N GLY A 100 6.04 -7.49 2.07
CA GLY A 100 5.51 -6.13 2.06
C GLY A 100 5.66 -5.43 0.71
N LEU A 101 6.82 -5.59 0.05
CA LEU A 101 7.06 -5.07 -1.31
C LEU A 101 6.18 -5.74 -2.36
N ALA A 102 6.08 -7.07 -2.34
CA ALA A 102 5.22 -7.81 -3.25
C ALA A 102 3.74 -7.44 -3.06
N GLY A 103 3.31 -7.28 -1.80
CA GLY A 103 1.98 -6.81 -1.44
C GLY A 103 1.70 -5.37 -1.91
N PHE A 104 2.69 -4.49 -1.82
CA PHE A 104 2.58 -3.13 -2.37
C PHE A 104 2.43 -3.15 -3.89
N MET A 105 3.25 -3.93 -4.59
CA MET A 105 3.18 -4.03 -6.06
C MET A 105 1.86 -4.62 -6.56
N SER A 106 1.35 -5.67 -5.90
CA SER A 106 0.10 -6.32 -6.29
C SER A 106 -1.14 -5.49 -5.92
N GLY A 107 -1.12 -4.75 -4.80
CA GLY A 107 -2.28 -4.04 -4.27
C GLY A 107 -2.33 -2.55 -4.55
N TYR A 108 -1.25 -1.83 -4.23
CA TYR A 108 -1.26 -0.37 -4.12
C TYR A 108 -0.54 0.38 -5.25
N PHE A 109 0.39 -0.27 -5.93
CA PHE A 109 1.19 0.38 -6.99
C PHE A 109 0.32 0.94 -8.12
N LYS A 110 -0.67 0.18 -8.57
CA LYS A 110 -1.64 0.63 -9.56
C LYS A 110 -2.36 1.90 -9.12
N ASP A 111 -2.73 1.98 -7.84
CA ASP A 111 -3.50 3.11 -7.30
C ASP A 111 -2.63 4.36 -7.19
N CYS A 112 -1.33 4.24 -6.94
CA CYS A 112 -0.38 5.35 -6.98
C CYS A 112 -0.33 6.03 -8.35
N LEU A 113 -0.51 5.28 -9.44
CA LEU A 113 -0.58 5.81 -10.81
C LEU A 113 -2.00 6.21 -11.20
N TYR A 114 -3.00 5.42 -10.80
CA TYR A 114 -4.40 5.62 -11.18
C TYR A 114 -5.00 6.87 -10.54
N VAL A 115 -4.79 7.08 -9.22
CA VAL A 115 -5.44 8.17 -8.48
C VAL A 115 -5.08 9.56 -9.03
N PRO A 116 -3.81 9.92 -9.27
CA PRO A 116 -3.48 11.22 -9.85
C PRO A 116 -4.04 11.40 -11.26
N VAL A 117 -3.92 10.36 -12.10
CA VAL A 117 -4.41 10.41 -13.50
C VAL A 117 -5.91 10.62 -13.55
N ILE A 118 -6.68 9.84 -12.78
CA ILE A 118 -8.14 9.91 -12.80
C ILE A 118 -8.63 11.23 -12.20
N THR A 119 -7.94 11.76 -11.18
CA THR A 119 -8.23 13.06 -10.58
C THR A 119 -8.10 14.18 -11.61
N ILE A 120 -7.01 14.19 -12.38
CA ILE A 120 -6.80 15.19 -13.44
C ILE A 120 -7.86 15.04 -14.54
N VAL A 121 -8.10 13.82 -15.01
CA VAL A 121 -9.07 13.55 -16.10
C VAL A 121 -10.48 13.98 -15.72
N TYR A 122 -10.94 13.60 -14.52
CA TYR A 122 -12.28 13.99 -14.07
C TYR A 122 -12.38 15.47 -13.76
N SER A 123 -11.36 16.10 -13.20
CA SER A 123 -11.35 17.54 -13.00
C SER A 123 -11.47 18.31 -14.32
N VAL A 124 -10.67 17.94 -15.34
CA VAL A 124 -10.71 18.55 -16.66
C VAL A 124 -12.10 18.33 -17.30
N TYR A 125 -12.65 17.11 -17.19
CA TYR A 125 -13.96 16.80 -17.75
C TYR A 125 -15.08 17.63 -17.09
N LEU A 126 -15.06 17.79 -15.76
CA LEU A 126 -16.02 18.64 -15.05
C LEU A 126 -15.93 20.11 -15.52
N PHE A 127 -14.71 20.62 -15.73
CA PHE A 127 -14.52 21.96 -16.27
C PHE A 127 -15.07 22.11 -17.69
N LEU A 128 -14.90 21.11 -18.54
CA LEU A 128 -15.44 21.13 -19.91
C LEU A 128 -16.97 21.08 -19.95
N MET A 129 -17.61 20.41 -18.98
CA MET A 129 -19.07 20.36 -18.90
C MET A 129 -19.67 21.70 -18.45
N ASN A 130 -19.19 22.23 -17.34
CA ASN A 130 -19.68 23.51 -16.79
C ASN A 130 -18.62 24.15 -15.87
N PRO A 131 -17.86 25.14 -16.36
CA PRO A 131 -16.76 25.75 -15.61
C PRO A 131 -17.16 26.36 -14.24
N PRO A 132 -18.26 27.15 -14.12
CA PRO A 132 -18.63 27.73 -12.84
C PRO A 132 -19.04 26.68 -11.80
N LEU A 133 -19.75 25.61 -12.22
CA LEU A 133 -20.12 24.54 -11.32
C LEU A 133 -18.89 23.71 -10.91
N ALA A 134 -17.96 23.48 -11.84
CA ALA A 134 -16.69 22.80 -11.57
C ALA A 134 -15.85 23.54 -10.52
N ALA A 135 -15.69 24.86 -10.66
CA ALA A 135 -14.94 25.66 -9.72
C ALA A 135 -15.53 25.58 -8.29
N ILE A 136 -16.86 25.69 -8.17
CA ILE A 136 -17.54 25.60 -6.87
C ILE A 136 -17.39 24.23 -6.22
N CYS A 137 -17.40 23.14 -6.99
CA CYS A 137 -17.30 21.78 -6.46
C CYS A 137 -15.87 21.32 -6.21
N LEU A 138 -14.88 21.76 -7.01
CA LEU A 138 -13.49 21.35 -6.89
C LEU A 138 -12.71 22.17 -5.86
N LEU A 139 -13.08 23.42 -5.64
CA LEU A 139 -12.41 24.27 -4.65
C LEU A 139 -12.44 23.67 -3.22
N PRO A 140 -13.55 23.15 -2.70
CA PRO A 140 -13.56 22.42 -1.42
C PRO A 140 -12.63 21.20 -1.43
N LEU A 141 -12.55 20.43 -2.52
CA LEU A 141 -11.68 19.27 -2.59
C LEU A 141 -10.20 19.64 -2.43
N ALA A 142 -9.75 20.74 -3.04
CA ALA A 142 -8.39 21.25 -2.89
C ALA A 142 -8.06 21.62 -1.43
N ILE A 143 -9.06 22.00 -0.64
CA ILE A 143 -8.92 22.35 0.78
C ILE A 143 -9.04 21.11 1.67
N ILE A 144 -9.91 20.17 1.34
CA ILE A 144 -10.21 18.95 2.12
C ILE A 144 -9.00 18.02 2.21
N VAL A 145 -8.26 17.84 1.11
CA VAL A 145 -7.09 16.96 1.09
C VAL A 145 -6.04 17.34 2.15
N PRO A 146 -5.53 18.57 2.21
CA PRO A 146 -4.57 18.96 3.25
C PRO A 146 -5.16 18.95 4.67
N ILE A 147 -6.46 19.22 4.83
CA ILE A 147 -7.14 19.09 6.12
C ILE A 147 -7.13 17.65 6.61
N ASN A 148 -7.49 16.70 5.74
CA ASN A 148 -7.44 15.26 6.08
C ASN A 148 -6.04 14.81 6.48
N ILE A 149 -5.01 15.23 5.76
CA ILE A 149 -3.61 14.91 6.10
C ILE A 149 -3.25 15.42 7.51
N LYS A 150 -3.68 16.64 7.85
CA LYS A 150 -3.46 17.22 9.19
C LYS A 150 -4.22 16.49 10.29
N LEU A 151 -5.48 16.12 10.04
CA LEU A 151 -6.32 15.39 10.99
C LEU A 151 -5.80 13.97 11.28
N LEU A 152 -5.18 13.32 10.30
CA LEU A 152 -4.63 11.97 10.45
C LEU A 152 -3.26 11.93 11.11
N LYS A 153 -2.52 13.05 11.14
CA LYS A 153 -1.19 13.12 11.75
C LYS A 153 -1.14 12.67 13.24
N PRO A 154 -2.06 13.14 14.13
CA PRO A 154 -2.07 12.68 15.52
C PRO A 154 -2.40 11.20 15.67
N ILE A 155 -3.21 10.61 14.78
CA ILE A 155 -3.51 9.17 14.78
C ILE A 155 -2.24 8.39 14.49
N LYS A 156 -1.43 8.79 13.50
CA LYS A 156 -0.15 8.14 13.17
C LYS A 156 0.79 8.12 14.36
N LEU A 157 0.91 9.22 15.10
CA LEU A 157 1.75 9.28 16.30
C LEU A 157 1.28 8.28 17.36
N ARG A 158 -0.03 8.17 17.57
CA ARG A 158 -0.61 7.20 18.53
C ARG A 158 -0.43 5.76 18.08
N GLN A 159 -0.56 5.48 16.78
CA GLN A 159 -0.29 4.14 16.22
C GLN A 159 1.17 3.72 16.42
N HIS A 160 2.14 4.63 16.26
CA HIS A 160 3.53 4.33 16.59
C HIS A 160 3.73 4.05 18.07
N GLN A 161 3.04 4.77 18.93
CA GLN A 161 3.07 4.54 20.38
C GLN A 161 2.47 3.18 20.73
N TYR A 162 1.33 2.83 20.16
CA TYR A 162 0.71 1.52 20.30
C TYR A 162 1.63 0.38 19.82
N ALA A 163 2.23 0.51 18.64
CA ALA A 163 3.16 -0.49 18.11
C ALA A 163 4.37 -0.70 19.05
N ARG A 164 4.88 0.37 19.65
CA ARG A 164 5.97 0.30 20.64
C ARG A 164 5.57 -0.44 21.91
N GLU A 165 4.38 -0.15 22.46
CA GLU A 165 3.86 -0.83 23.65
C GLU A 165 3.55 -2.30 23.36
N LEU A 166 3.02 -2.61 22.19
CA LEU A 166 2.78 -3.97 21.73
C LEU A 166 4.10 -4.75 21.62
N GLY A 167 5.15 -4.13 21.05
CA GLY A 167 6.49 -4.72 20.99
C GLY A 167 7.04 -5.05 22.39
N GLN A 168 6.86 -4.16 23.37
CA GLN A 168 7.26 -4.44 24.75
C GLN A 168 6.47 -5.60 25.38
N THR A 169 5.20 -5.71 25.04
CA THR A 169 4.35 -6.83 25.52
C THR A 169 4.80 -8.15 24.91
N ASN A 170 5.12 -8.17 23.60
CA ASN A 170 5.65 -9.35 22.92
C ASN A 170 7.03 -9.76 23.49
N ASN A 171 7.92 -8.81 23.76
CA ASN A 171 9.21 -9.10 24.39
C ASN A 171 9.05 -9.77 25.78
N ASN A 172 8.04 -9.37 26.57
CA ASN A 172 7.79 -10.03 27.85
C ASN A 172 7.35 -11.50 27.67
N ILE A 173 6.63 -11.81 26.60
CA ILE A 173 6.23 -13.18 26.25
C ILE A 173 7.48 -13.96 25.81
N GLU A 174 8.31 -13.39 24.98
CA GLU A 174 9.54 -14.00 24.48
C GLU A 174 10.51 -14.30 25.62
N GLU A 175 10.74 -13.33 26.53
CA GLU A 175 11.51 -13.54 27.77
C GLU A 175 10.94 -14.68 28.63
N ALA A 176 9.59 -14.78 28.74
CA ALA A 176 8.96 -15.84 29.49
C ALA A 176 9.15 -17.22 28.87
N PHE A 177 9.12 -17.32 27.55
CA PHE A 177 9.42 -18.57 26.84
C PHE A 177 10.89 -18.95 26.93
N ALA A 178 11.80 -18.01 26.69
CA ALA A 178 13.23 -18.24 26.78
C ALA A 178 13.67 -18.62 28.19
N GLY A 179 13.07 -18.02 29.21
CA GLY A 179 13.34 -18.28 30.63
C GLY A 179 12.43 -19.31 31.30
N ALA A 180 11.66 -20.11 30.55
CA ALA A 180 10.61 -20.97 31.10
C ALA A 180 11.11 -21.97 32.17
N GLU A 181 12.31 -22.49 31.98
CA GLU A 181 12.96 -23.40 32.94
C GLU A 181 13.30 -22.69 34.26
N VAL A 182 13.86 -21.49 34.18
CA VAL A 182 14.18 -20.66 35.34
C VAL A 182 12.91 -20.22 36.06
N ILE A 183 11.90 -19.80 35.32
CA ILE A 183 10.59 -19.38 35.87
C ILE A 183 9.96 -20.52 36.68
N LYS A 184 10.03 -21.75 36.16
CA LYS A 184 9.50 -22.95 36.85
C LYS A 184 10.34 -23.34 38.06
N SER A 185 11.68 -23.32 37.94
CA SER A 185 12.58 -23.72 39.01
C SER A 185 12.52 -22.78 40.23
N TYR A 186 12.34 -21.48 39.98
CA TYR A 186 12.25 -20.47 41.05
C TYR A 186 10.82 -20.03 41.39
N ASN A 187 9.79 -20.70 40.83
CA ASN A 187 8.38 -20.40 41.09
C ASN A 187 7.98 -18.94 40.79
N LEU A 188 8.52 -18.38 39.69
CA LEU A 188 8.32 -16.98 39.30
C LEU A 188 7.10 -16.74 38.43
N GLN A 189 6.22 -17.75 38.19
CA GLN A 189 5.09 -17.65 37.28
C GLN A 189 4.16 -16.48 37.60
N LYS A 190 3.85 -16.28 38.88
CA LYS A 190 3.01 -15.16 39.32
C LYS A 190 3.64 -13.80 39.09
N CYS A 191 4.95 -13.70 39.26
CA CYS A 191 5.69 -12.47 38.98
C CYS A 191 5.67 -12.10 37.49
N MET A 192 5.95 -13.08 36.62
CA MET A 192 5.92 -12.90 35.18
C MET A 192 4.51 -12.59 34.66
N MET A 193 3.48 -13.27 35.20
CA MET A 193 2.09 -12.97 34.83
C MET A 193 1.70 -11.54 35.19
N ASN A 194 2.03 -11.08 36.40
CA ASN A 194 1.76 -9.69 36.79
C ASN A 194 2.51 -8.66 35.91
N ARG A 195 3.73 -8.99 35.49
CA ARG A 195 4.52 -8.14 34.58
C ARG A 195 3.85 -8.08 33.20
N TYR A 196 3.42 -9.22 32.67
CA TYR A 196 2.70 -9.32 31.40
C TYR A 196 1.36 -8.59 31.45
N GLU A 197 0.54 -8.81 32.47
CA GLU A 197 -0.74 -8.14 32.63
C GLU A 197 -0.61 -6.61 32.68
N LYS A 198 0.39 -6.08 33.35
CA LYS A 198 0.67 -4.63 33.38
C LYS A 198 1.04 -4.09 31.98
N ALA A 199 1.89 -4.82 31.25
CA ALA A 199 2.26 -4.43 29.88
C ALA A 199 1.05 -4.52 28.95
N LEU A 200 0.26 -5.60 29.03
CA LEU A 200 -0.95 -5.80 28.26
C LEU A 200 -1.99 -4.70 28.53
N TYR A 201 -2.20 -4.35 29.80
CA TYR A 201 -3.13 -3.27 30.17
C TYR A 201 -2.69 -1.92 29.57
N LYS A 202 -1.39 -1.62 29.60
CA LYS A 202 -0.86 -0.40 28.99
C LYS A 202 -1.05 -0.39 27.48
N THR A 203 -0.79 -1.50 26.81
CA THR A 203 -1.04 -1.68 25.38
C THR A 203 -2.51 -1.50 25.04
N PHE A 204 -3.41 -2.10 25.85
CA PHE A 204 -4.85 -1.96 25.70
C PHE A 204 -5.33 -0.50 25.83
N VAL A 205 -4.88 0.22 26.87
CA VAL A 205 -5.24 1.63 27.06
C VAL A 205 -4.72 2.51 25.91
N THR A 206 -3.56 2.18 25.36
CA THR A 206 -2.99 2.93 24.22
C THR A 206 -3.76 2.60 22.92
N SER A 207 -4.16 1.34 22.72
CA SER A 207 -5.04 0.92 21.63
C SER A 207 -6.37 1.65 21.68
N ASP A 208 -7.06 1.59 22.83
CA ASP A 208 -8.37 2.22 23.04
C ASP A 208 -8.34 3.71 22.72
N LYS A 209 -7.32 4.44 23.19
CA LYS A 209 -7.13 5.88 22.87
C LYS A 209 -6.88 6.11 21.37
N THR A 210 -6.21 5.19 20.71
CA THR A 210 -5.94 5.28 19.27
C THR A 210 -7.21 5.02 18.47
N ASP A 211 -7.95 3.98 18.87
CA ASP A 211 -9.19 3.58 18.23
C ASP A 211 -10.29 4.64 18.42
N LEU A 212 -10.45 5.19 19.63
CA LEU A 212 -11.37 6.30 19.90
C LEU A 212 -11.03 7.54 19.06
N ALA A 213 -9.74 7.86 18.89
CA ALA A 213 -9.35 8.98 18.03
C ALA A 213 -9.70 8.70 16.57
N GLN A 214 -9.51 7.48 16.10
CA GLN A 214 -9.85 7.07 14.74
C GLN A 214 -11.37 7.06 14.53
N TYR A 215 -12.14 6.47 15.44
CA TYR A 215 -13.61 6.43 15.40
C TYR A 215 -14.25 7.82 15.42
N ASN A 216 -13.66 8.78 16.08
CA ASN A 216 -14.19 10.15 16.10
C ASN A 216 -13.80 10.95 14.84
N LEU A 217 -12.63 10.74 14.30
CA LEU A 217 -12.14 11.49 13.15
C LEU A 217 -12.59 10.92 11.79
N GLU A 218 -12.83 9.62 11.69
CA GLU A 218 -13.25 9.00 10.44
C GLU A 218 -14.64 9.49 9.96
N PRO A 219 -15.71 9.51 10.79
CA PRO A 219 -16.99 10.04 10.39
C PRO A 219 -16.93 11.53 10.02
N LEU A 220 -16.15 12.32 10.78
CA LEU A 220 -15.94 13.72 10.47
C LEU A 220 -15.25 13.92 9.11
N SER A 221 -14.20 13.15 8.84
CA SER A 221 -13.52 13.16 7.55
C SER A 221 -14.46 12.79 6.40
N ARG A 222 -15.28 11.75 6.58
CA ARG A 222 -16.30 11.34 5.60
C ARG A 222 -17.34 12.43 5.37
N ALA A 223 -17.87 13.02 6.43
CA ALA A 223 -18.85 14.13 6.31
C ALA A 223 -18.29 15.32 5.54
N ILE A 224 -17.02 15.67 5.80
CA ILE A 224 -16.34 16.75 5.06
C ILE A 224 -16.17 16.40 3.58
N GLN A 225 -15.92 15.14 3.26
CA GLN A 225 -15.79 14.66 1.87
C GLN A 225 -17.09 14.68 1.09
N GLU A 226 -18.24 14.65 1.75
CA GLU A 226 -19.56 14.78 1.10
C GLU A 226 -19.92 16.22 0.73
N ILE A 227 -19.19 17.23 1.22
CA ILE A 227 -19.47 18.65 0.93
C ILE A 227 -19.49 18.95 -0.58
N PRO A 228 -18.53 18.50 -1.41
CA PRO A 228 -18.56 18.75 -2.85
C PRO A 228 -19.81 18.18 -3.52
N LEU A 229 -20.26 17.00 -3.08
CA LEU A 229 -21.49 16.38 -3.59
C LEU A 229 -22.72 17.18 -3.19
N ALA A 230 -22.80 17.61 -1.92
CA ALA A 230 -23.90 18.47 -1.46
C ALA A 230 -23.95 19.81 -2.22
N LEU A 231 -22.80 20.44 -2.47
CA LEU A 231 -22.71 21.64 -3.28
C LEU A 231 -23.13 21.42 -4.71
N ALA A 232 -22.75 20.28 -5.31
CA ALA A 232 -23.19 19.91 -6.66
C ALA A 232 -24.71 19.78 -6.75
N ILE A 233 -25.36 19.21 -5.73
CA ILE A 233 -26.84 19.09 -5.68
C ILE A 233 -27.48 20.45 -5.51
N CYS A 234 -27.04 21.26 -4.55
CA CYS A 234 -27.64 22.55 -4.24
C CYS A 234 -27.46 23.55 -5.40
N VAL A 235 -26.21 23.77 -5.82
CA VAL A 235 -25.92 24.76 -6.87
C VAL A 235 -26.32 24.25 -8.25
N GLY A 236 -26.07 22.95 -8.52
CA GLY A 236 -26.50 22.31 -9.76
C GLY A 236 -28.02 22.27 -9.91
N GLY A 237 -28.76 22.04 -8.81
CA GLY A 237 -30.23 22.16 -8.77
C GLY A 237 -30.72 23.56 -9.16
N VAL A 238 -30.10 24.62 -8.63
CA VAL A 238 -30.42 26.01 -9.04
C VAL A 238 -30.13 26.23 -10.53
N PHE A 239 -29.04 25.65 -11.07
CA PHE A 239 -28.72 25.76 -12.48
C PHE A 239 -29.73 25.02 -13.37
N VAL A 240 -30.27 23.88 -12.91
CA VAL A 240 -31.35 23.18 -13.58
C VAL A 240 -32.64 24.03 -13.59
N PHE A 241 -33.03 24.63 -12.44
CA PHE A 241 -34.19 25.53 -12.36
C PHE A 241 -34.07 26.75 -13.29
N ARG A 242 -32.83 27.24 -13.48
CA ARG A 242 -32.55 28.36 -14.41
C ARG A 242 -32.36 27.90 -15.86
N ASN A 243 -32.60 26.64 -16.19
CA ASN A 243 -32.38 26.03 -17.52
C ASN A 243 -30.96 26.22 -18.07
N VAL A 244 -29.95 26.36 -17.20
CA VAL A 244 -28.52 26.45 -17.59
C VAL A 244 -27.95 25.07 -17.89
N ILE A 245 -28.41 24.05 -17.16
CA ILE A 245 -28.03 22.64 -17.37
C ILE A 245 -29.27 21.74 -17.33
N THR A 246 -29.17 20.57 -17.96
CA THR A 246 -30.26 19.56 -17.90
C THR A 246 -30.14 18.71 -16.63
N ILE A 247 -31.22 18.03 -16.25
CA ILE A 247 -31.21 17.07 -15.13
C ILE A 247 -30.19 15.95 -15.39
N GLY A 248 -30.08 15.49 -16.65
CA GLY A 248 -29.11 14.47 -17.07
C GLY A 248 -27.69 14.89 -16.79
N VAL A 249 -27.33 16.12 -17.16
CA VAL A 249 -26.01 16.70 -16.86
C VAL A 249 -25.73 16.78 -15.35
N LEU A 250 -26.73 17.15 -14.53
CA LEU A 250 -26.57 17.19 -13.07
C LEU A 250 -26.27 15.80 -12.49
N ILE A 251 -27.02 14.77 -12.91
CA ILE A 251 -26.81 13.38 -12.46
C ILE A 251 -25.42 12.88 -12.87
N ALA A 252 -24.99 13.18 -14.09
CA ALA A 252 -23.66 12.86 -14.55
C ALA A 252 -22.59 13.54 -13.69
N TYR A 253 -22.78 14.83 -13.42
CA TYR A 253 -21.89 15.64 -12.57
C TYR A 253 -21.71 15.03 -11.17
N MET A 254 -22.81 14.68 -10.50
CA MET A 254 -22.80 14.02 -9.20
C MET A 254 -22.04 12.71 -9.21
N SER A 255 -22.22 11.94 -10.27
CA SER A 255 -21.55 10.64 -10.43
C SER A 255 -20.04 10.77 -10.62
N ILE A 256 -19.59 11.82 -11.32
CA ILE A 256 -18.15 12.08 -11.51
C ILE A 256 -17.53 12.57 -10.21
N ILE A 257 -18.18 13.50 -9.52
CA ILE A 257 -17.70 13.99 -8.22
C ILE A 257 -17.53 12.82 -7.25
N LYS A 258 -18.50 11.89 -7.18
CA LYS A 258 -18.38 10.71 -6.32
C LYS A 258 -17.18 9.84 -6.70
N LYS A 259 -16.99 9.54 -7.98
CA LYS A 259 -15.83 8.79 -8.49
C LYS A 259 -14.49 9.51 -8.27
N LEU A 260 -14.50 10.81 -8.05
CA LEU A 260 -13.33 11.62 -7.74
C LEU A 260 -13.04 11.64 -6.23
N ILE A 261 -14.08 11.69 -5.39
CA ILE A 261 -13.96 11.69 -3.93
C ILE A 261 -13.42 10.35 -3.42
N ASP A 262 -13.94 9.22 -3.93
CA ASP A 262 -13.60 7.87 -3.46
C ASP A 262 -12.08 7.60 -3.44
N PRO A 263 -11.32 7.79 -4.54
CA PRO A 263 -9.86 7.61 -4.53
C PRO A 263 -9.12 8.61 -3.65
N LEU A 264 -9.60 9.85 -3.56
CA LEU A 264 -8.97 10.87 -2.72
C LEU A 264 -9.08 10.55 -1.22
N SER A 265 -10.12 9.80 -0.83
CA SER A 265 -10.35 9.41 0.56
C SER A 265 -9.22 8.53 1.14
N TYR A 266 -8.59 7.69 0.35
CA TYR A 266 -7.51 6.81 0.79
C TYR A 266 -6.11 7.24 0.33
N THR A 267 -5.98 8.43 -0.30
CA THR A 267 -4.67 8.95 -0.76
C THR A 267 -3.63 8.97 0.37
N TYR A 268 -4.04 9.29 1.61
CA TYR A 268 -3.13 9.24 2.75
C TYR A 268 -2.55 7.84 2.99
N GLN A 269 -3.40 6.80 2.91
CA GLN A 269 -2.96 5.42 3.06
C GLN A 269 -1.97 5.03 1.95
N LEU A 270 -2.23 5.48 0.71
CA LEU A 270 -1.31 5.27 -0.41
C LEU A 270 0.07 5.87 -0.14
N VAL A 271 0.12 7.11 0.36
CA VAL A 271 1.40 7.78 0.70
C VAL A 271 2.15 7.01 1.79
N VAL A 272 1.46 6.56 2.84
CA VAL A 272 2.08 5.77 3.91
C VAL A 272 2.61 4.43 3.38
N ARG A 273 1.81 3.71 2.59
CA ARG A 273 2.21 2.43 1.99
C ARG A 273 3.41 2.59 1.05
N PHE A 274 3.41 3.66 0.25
CA PHE A 274 4.53 3.99 -0.62
C PHE A 274 5.82 4.28 0.18
N GLN A 275 5.73 5.09 1.25
CA GLN A 275 6.88 5.36 2.11
C GLN A 275 7.42 4.08 2.79
N THR A 276 6.53 3.21 3.27
CA THR A 276 6.93 1.93 3.86
C THR A 276 7.63 1.06 2.81
N ALA A 277 7.07 0.94 1.61
CA ALA A 277 7.69 0.19 0.53
C ALA A 277 9.10 0.71 0.17
N LEU A 278 9.30 2.04 0.14
CA LEU A 278 10.64 2.61 -0.10
C LEU A 278 11.66 2.22 0.97
N VAL A 279 11.25 2.16 2.24
CA VAL A 279 12.12 1.70 3.34
C VAL A 279 12.45 0.22 3.17
N SER A 280 11.45 -0.62 2.88
CA SER A 280 11.67 -2.06 2.63
C SER A 280 12.56 -2.31 1.42
N VAL A 281 12.42 -1.50 0.33
CA VAL A 281 13.34 -1.55 -0.83
C VAL A 281 14.78 -1.35 -0.36
N SER A 282 15.05 -0.26 0.39
CA SER A 282 16.41 0.03 0.87
C SER A 282 16.99 -1.12 1.70
N ARG A 283 16.21 -1.68 2.64
CA ARG A 283 16.64 -2.77 3.52
C ARG A 283 16.90 -4.09 2.76
N VAL A 284 16.08 -4.39 1.75
CA VAL A 284 16.23 -5.60 0.92
C VAL A 284 17.44 -5.48 0.01
N PHE A 285 17.64 -4.31 -0.62
CA PHE A 285 18.80 -4.08 -1.48
C PHE A 285 20.13 -4.09 -0.72
N GLU A 286 20.15 -3.68 0.56
CA GLU A 286 21.32 -3.85 1.43
C GLU A 286 21.77 -5.32 1.52
N ILE A 287 20.84 -6.29 1.46
CA ILE A 287 21.16 -7.71 1.43
C ILE A 287 21.62 -8.16 0.03
N ILE A 288 20.89 -7.75 -1.00
CA ILE A 288 21.17 -8.19 -2.39
C ILE A 288 22.53 -7.68 -2.87
N GLU A 289 22.93 -6.46 -2.44
CA GLU A 289 24.18 -5.81 -2.81
C GLU A 289 25.39 -6.23 -1.93
N ILE A 290 25.22 -7.23 -1.05
CA ILE A 290 26.33 -7.76 -0.27
C ILE A 290 27.43 -8.26 -1.22
N GLN A 291 28.65 -7.79 -1.00
CA GLN A 291 29.78 -8.27 -1.81
C GLN A 291 30.01 -9.76 -1.58
N PRO A 292 30.04 -10.56 -2.65
CA PRO A 292 30.32 -11.97 -2.53
C PRO A 292 31.75 -12.19 -1.98
N GLU A 293 31.93 -13.29 -1.28
CA GLU A 293 33.27 -13.73 -0.88
C GLU A 293 34.15 -13.88 -2.12
N LYS A 294 35.36 -13.35 -2.07
CA LYS A 294 36.33 -13.52 -3.14
C LYS A 294 36.78 -14.97 -3.20
N THR A 295 36.16 -15.72 -4.08
CA THR A 295 36.56 -17.09 -4.39
C THR A 295 37.56 -17.09 -5.55
N ASP A 296 38.67 -16.40 -5.41
CA ASP A 296 39.78 -16.49 -6.38
C ASP A 296 40.50 -17.84 -6.19
N TYR A 297 39.79 -18.91 -6.50
CA TYR A 297 40.38 -20.24 -6.64
C TYR A 297 40.99 -20.35 -8.03
N GLU A 298 42.11 -19.68 -8.30
CA GLU A 298 43.02 -20.04 -9.41
C GLU A 298 43.93 -21.22 -9.05
N GLY A 299 43.50 -22.04 -8.11
CA GLY A 299 44.21 -23.27 -7.73
C GLY A 299 44.06 -24.33 -8.80
N LYS A 300 45.08 -24.55 -9.62
CA LYS A 300 45.17 -25.79 -10.38
C LYS A 300 45.32 -26.93 -9.40
N TYR A 301 44.39 -27.87 -9.43
CA TYR A 301 44.56 -29.17 -8.77
C TYR A 301 45.77 -29.82 -9.36
N VAL A 302 46.86 -29.92 -8.61
CA VAL A 302 48.06 -30.63 -8.99
C VAL A 302 48.05 -31.93 -8.22
N GLU A 303 47.75 -33.00 -8.87
CA GLU A 303 47.89 -34.34 -8.32
C GLU A 303 49.38 -34.59 -8.04
N LYS A 304 49.81 -34.41 -6.78
CA LYS A 304 51.13 -34.77 -6.33
C LYS A 304 51.11 -36.23 -5.87
N GLU A 305 51.99 -37.06 -6.45
CA GLU A 305 52.27 -38.40 -5.93
C GLU A 305 52.86 -38.27 -4.51
N GLY A 306 52.03 -38.44 -3.50
CA GLY A 306 52.43 -38.41 -2.10
C GLY A 306 51.29 -38.77 -1.17
N ASN A 307 51.59 -39.33 0.00
CA ASN A 307 50.64 -39.88 0.96
C ASN A 307 49.77 -38.83 1.71
N SER A 308 49.94 -37.53 1.48
CA SER A 308 49.18 -36.49 2.15
C SER A 308 48.19 -35.84 1.18
N LEU A 309 46.88 -35.92 1.47
CA LEU A 309 45.79 -35.30 0.72
C LEU A 309 45.84 -33.75 0.82
N ILE A 310 46.34 -33.20 1.91
CA ILE A 310 46.43 -31.77 2.16
C ILE A 310 47.79 -31.48 2.84
N SER A 311 48.59 -30.52 2.31
CA SER A 311 49.85 -30.08 2.88
C SER A 311 49.80 -28.55 3.11
N PHE A 312 50.09 -28.14 4.32
CA PHE A 312 50.26 -26.71 4.69
C PHE A 312 51.75 -26.42 4.74
N GLU A 313 52.28 -25.64 3.80
CA GLU A 313 53.69 -25.23 3.75
C GLU A 313 53.76 -23.71 3.91
N ASN A 314 54.38 -23.22 5.01
CA ASN A 314 54.56 -21.78 5.31
C ASN A 314 53.25 -20.97 5.28
N VAL A 315 52.18 -21.53 5.83
CA VAL A 315 50.90 -20.84 5.92
C VAL A 315 50.85 -19.95 7.15
N SER A 316 50.69 -18.64 6.95
CA SER A 316 50.41 -17.68 8.02
C SER A 316 48.97 -17.23 7.93
N PHE A 317 48.29 -17.19 9.04
CA PHE A 317 46.92 -16.71 9.12
C PHE A 317 46.77 -15.67 10.22
N ALA A 318 46.04 -14.60 9.93
CA ALA A 318 45.78 -13.56 10.91
C ALA A 318 44.28 -13.15 10.90
N TYR A 319 43.71 -12.96 12.08
CA TYR A 319 42.49 -12.22 12.28
C TYR A 319 42.82 -10.75 12.53
N LYS A 320 42.52 -9.82 11.63
CA LYS A 320 42.68 -8.38 11.80
C LYS A 320 44.06 -8.00 12.32
N ASP A 321 45.13 -8.18 11.61
CA ASP A 321 46.50 -7.82 11.95
C ASP A 321 47.13 -8.50 13.19
N GLU A 322 46.44 -9.36 13.90
CA GLU A 322 47.01 -10.23 14.92
C GLU A 322 47.29 -11.63 14.34
N ASN A 323 48.56 -11.99 14.21
CA ASN A 323 48.95 -13.35 13.85
C ASN A 323 48.55 -14.32 14.96
N VAL A 324 47.83 -15.35 14.60
CA VAL A 324 47.45 -16.48 15.47
C VAL A 324 48.48 -17.59 15.29
#